data_e99d35a79f52afeedcab630d727bf380
#
_entry.id   e99d35a79f52afeedcab630d727bf380
#
_cell.length_a   1.000
_cell.length_b   1.000
_cell.length_c   1.000
_cell.angle_alpha   90.00
_cell.angle_beta   90.00
_cell.angle_gamma   90.00
#
_symmetry.space_group_name_H-M   'P 1'
#
loop_
_entity.id
_entity.type
_entity.pdbx_description
1 polymer ?
#
loop_
_entity_poly.entity_id
_entity_poly.type
_entity_poly.pdbx_seq_one_letter_code
_entity_poly.pdbx_strand_id
1 'polypeptide(L)'
;VLDEADEMLDLGFLPDVEKILARTRTDRHTMLFSATMPGAVVALARRYMTRPTHIRAQDPGDEGMTVQTVQQVVYRTHSMNKVEVVSRILQAEGRGRTIIFARTKRTAARVADDLRSRGFATAALHGDLGQGAREQALRAFRNGKVDVLVATDVAARGIDVDDVTHVINYQCPEDEKIYVHRIGRTGRAGNSGTAVTFVDWDDVPRWRIIAKALGLPIEEPVETYHTSEHLFSDLSIPEKVTGRLPRHKRTLEGLDAEEIEDLGETGRRGRKQSGRQGGARWARRQQPAEPRQQGHQAR
;
A
#
# COMPACT_ATOMS: atom_id res chain seq x y z
N VAL A 1 20.98 2.67 -13.81
CA VAL A 1 20.71 1.58 -12.88
C VAL A 1 19.35 1.02 -13.20
N LEU A 2 19.25 -0.31 -13.33
CA LEU A 2 18.00 -1.08 -13.39
C LEU A 2 17.92 -1.86 -12.09
N ASP A 3 16.91 -1.61 -11.29
CA ASP A 3 16.67 -2.28 -10.03
C ASP A 3 15.39 -3.10 -10.09
N GLU A 4 15.30 -4.20 -9.34
CA GLU A 4 14.19 -5.16 -9.39
C GLU A 4 13.88 -5.61 -10.84
N ALA A 5 14.93 -5.98 -11.60
CA ALA A 5 14.81 -6.22 -13.05
C ALA A 5 13.91 -7.41 -13.37
N ASP A 6 13.91 -8.46 -12.56
CA ASP A 6 12.98 -9.60 -12.69
C ASP A 6 11.52 -9.14 -12.56
N GLU A 7 11.21 -8.32 -11.57
CA GLU A 7 9.86 -7.80 -11.38
C GLU A 7 9.39 -6.88 -12.52
N MET A 8 10.29 -6.03 -13.03
CA MET A 8 9.96 -5.19 -14.20
C MET A 8 9.58 -6.03 -15.41
N LEU A 9 10.25 -7.17 -15.60
CA LEU A 9 9.98 -8.08 -16.72
C LEU A 9 8.69 -8.86 -16.51
N ASP A 10 8.44 -9.36 -15.29
CA ASP A 10 7.20 -10.09 -14.94
C ASP A 10 5.97 -9.20 -15.13
N LEU A 11 6.10 -7.89 -14.95
CA LEU A 11 5.04 -6.89 -15.22
C LEU A 11 4.90 -6.49 -16.69
N GLY A 12 5.73 -7.03 -17.58
CA GLY A 12 5.69 -6.70 -19.00
C GLY A 12 6.29 -5.34 -19.37
N PHE A 13 7.08 -4.71 -18.49
CA PHE A 13 7.73 -3.42 -18.75
C PHE A 13 8.96 -3.51 -19.67
N LEU A 14 9.33 -4.69 -20.15
CA LEU A 14 10.49 -4.86 -21.05
C LEU A 14 10.48 -3.87 -22.22
N PRO A 15 9.37 -3.66 -22.98
CA PRO A 15 9.36 -2.72 -24.10
C PRO A 15 9.65 -1.27 -23.68
N ASP A 16 9.21 -0.87 -22.49
CA ASP A 16 9.44 0.49 -21.99
C ASP A 16 10.85 0.68 -21.46
N VAL A 17 11.41 -0.34 -20.79
CA VAL A 17 12.82 -0.38 -20.40
C VAL A 17 13.71 -0.29 -21.63
N GLU A 18 13.42 -1.03 -22.69
CA GLU A 18 14.16 -0.99 -23.95
C GLU A 18 14.12 0.38 -24.62
N LYS A 19 12.95 1.04 -24.65
CA LYS A 19 12.80 2.41 -25.18
C LYS A 19 13.64 3.42 -24.38
N ILE A 20 13.68 3.29 -23.07
CA ILE A 20 14.49 4.16 -22.20
C ILE A 20 15.98 3.92 -22.47
N LEU A 21 16.41 2.67 -22.50
CA LEU A 21 17.80 2.32 -22.74
C LEU A 21 18.29 2.76 -24.12
N ALA A 22 17.44 2.67 -25.15
CA ALA A 22 17.74 3.14 -26.51
C ALA A 22 17.93 4.67 -26.58
N ARG A 23 17.36 5.44 -25.67
CA ARG A 23 17.48 6.91 -25.61
C ARG A 23 18.64 7.38 -24.72
N THR A 24 19.26 6.50 -23.96
CA THR A 24 20.39 6.82 -23.11
C THR A 24 21.69 6.75 -23.90
N ARG A 25 22.72 7.45 -23.45
CA ARG A 25 24.04 7.47 -24.10
C ARG A 25 24.62 6.07 -24.21
N THR A 26 25.37 5.81 -25.27
CA THR A 26 25.99 4.50 -25.54
C THR A 26 27.22 4.24 -24.66
N ASP A 27 27.89 5.32 -24.18
CA ASP A 27 29.06 5.28 -23.29
C ASP A 27 28.68 5.23 -21.80
N ARG A 28 27.41 4.95 -21.48
CA ARG A 28 26.93 4.84 -20.10
C ARG A 28 27.52 3.64 -19.37
N HIS A 29 27.67 3.76 -18.06
CA HIS A 29 27.83 2.62 -17.16
C HIS A 29 26.46 2.07 -16.80
N THR A 30 26.23 0.79 -17.02
CA THR A 30 24.94 0.13 -16.72
C THR A 30 25.13 -0.85 -15.56
N MET A 31 24.30 -0.71 -14.54
CA MET A 31 24.17 -1.65 -13.42
C MET A 31 22.77 -2.22 -13.42
N LEU A 32 22.66 -3.53 -13.19
CA LEU A 32 21.39 -4.27 -13.11
C LEU A 32 21.39 -5.04 -11.78
N PHE A 33 20.33 -4.81 -11.00
CA PHE A 33 20.07 -5.50 -9.75
C PHE A 33 18.79 -6.32 -9.93
N SER A 34 18.80 -7.54 -9.44
CA SER A 34 17.67 -8.47 -9.54
C SER A 34 17.79 -9.53 -8.44
N ALA A 35 16.67 -9.84 -7.79
CA ALA A 35 16.62 -10.91 -6.79
C ALA A 35 16.75 -12.28 -7.45
N THR A 36 16.22 -12.44 -8.66
CA THR A 36 16.30 -13.67 -9.44
C THR A 36 16.88 -13.39 -10.83
N MET A 37 17.46 -14.41 -11.47
CA MET A 37 18.09 -14.31 -12.78
C MET A 37 17.40 -15.22 -13.82
N PRO A 38 16.09 -15.01 -14.10
CA PRO A 38 15.41 -15.76 -15.15
C PRO A 38 16.01 -15.44 -16.53
N GLY A 39 15.77 -16.31 -17.49
CA GLY A 39 16.32 -16.17 -18.85
C GLY A 39 16.06 -14.80 -19.48
N ALA A 40 14.95 -14.16 -19.19
CA ALA A 40 14.61 -12.83 -19.69
C ALA A 40 15.52 -11.73 -19.12
N VAL A 41 15.88 -11.77 -17.82
CA VAL A 41 16.84 -10.85 -17.19
C VAL A 41 18.23 -11.05 -17.77
N VAL A 42 18.64 -12.31 -17.95
CA VAL A 42 19.93 -12.64 -18.58
C VAL A 42 20.01 -12.11 -20.02
N ALA A 43 18.91 -12.26 -20.79
CA ALA A 43 18.82 -11.74 -22.15
C ALA A 43 18.92 -10.20 -22.18
N LEU A 44 18.24 -9.51 -21.26
CA LEU A 44 18.32 -8.05 -21.10
C LEU A 44 19.76 -7.62 -20.78
N ALA A 45 20.40 -8.27 -19.82
CA ALA A 45 21.78 -7.98 -19.45
C ALA A 45 22.75 -8.17 -20.63
N ARG A 46 22.63 -9.27 -21.36
CA ARG A 46 23.47 -9.54 -22.56
C ARG A 46 23.29 -8.52 -23.66
N ARG A 47 22.08 -8.00 -23.81
CA ARG A 47 21.76 -7.03 -24.89
C ARG A 47 22.27 -5.63 -24.59
N TYR A 48 22.21 -5.20 -23.32
CA TYR A 48 22.46 -3.81 -22.94
C TYR A 48 23.70 -3.57 -22.07
N MET A 49 24.43 -4.62 -21.70
CA MET A 49 25.67 -4.53 -20.92
C MET A 49 26.85 -5.14 -21.71
N THR A 50 27.98 -4.46 -21.70
CA THR A 50 29.21 -4.92 -22.34
C THR A 50 30.12 -5.55 -21.31
N ARG A 51 30.38 -6.85 -21.44
CA ARG A 51 31.20 -7.64 -20.50
C ARG A 51 30.85 -7.42 -19.04
N PRO A 52 29.56 -7.62 -18.64
CA PRO A 52 29.16 -7.38 -17.27
C PRO A 52 29.88 -8.34 -16.31
N THR A 53 30.29 -7.82 -15.16
CA THR A 53 30.70 -8.66 -14.03
C THR A 53 29.45 -9.09 -13.29
N HIS A 54 29.28 -10.39 -13.09
CA HIS A 54 28.18 -10.93 -12.31
C HIS A 54 28.65 -11.09 -10.86
N ILE A 55 28.03 -10.34 -9.95
CA ILE A 55 28.28 -10.41 -8.52
C ILE A 55 27.06 -11.03 -7.87
N ARG A 56 27.23 -12.14 -7.19
CA ARG A 56 26.20 -12.76 -6.37
C ARG A 56 26.38 -12.23 -4.96
N ALA A 57 25.45 -11.38 -4.51
CA ALA A 57 25.51 -10.74 -3.20
C ALA A 57 24.88 -11.58 -2.08
N GLN A 58 24.49 -12.83 -2.38
CA GLN A 58 23.92 -13.73 -1.39
C GLN A 58 25.02 -14.55 -0.73
N ASP A 59 25.06 -14.55 0.61
CA ASP A 59 25.77 -15.59 1.34
C ASP A 59 25.09 -16.94 1.08
N PRO A 60 25.85 -18.04 0.95
CA PRO A 60 25.28 -19.39 0.72
C PRO A 60 24.27 -19.86 1.78
N GLY A 61 24.11 -19.12 2.91
CA GLY A 61 23.15 -19.37 3.98
C GLY A 61 21.93 -18.46 3.96
N ASP A 62 21.85 -17.50 3.06
CA ASP A 62 20.88 -16.38 3.12
C ASP A 62 19.53 -16.67 2.41
N GLU A 63 19.47 -17.74 1.62
CA GLU A 63 18.24 -18.11 0.89
C GLU A 63 17.06 -18.47 1.80
N GLY A 64 17.27 -18.56 3.12
CA GLY A 64 16.24 -18.82 4.12
C GLY A 64 16.10 -17.76 5.21
N MET A 65 17.05 -16.80 5.34
CA MET A 65 17.10 -15.93 6.53
C MET A 65 15.91 -14.99 6.66
N THR A 66 15.42 -14.40 5.58
CA THR A 66 14.22 -13.55 5.62
C THR A 66 12.98 -14.35 6.04
N VAL A 67 12.90 -15.62 5.65
CA VAL A 67 11.82 -16.52 6.02
C VAL A 67 11.95 -16.97 7.48
N GLN A 68 13.20 -17.09 8.00
CA GLN A 68 13.49 -17.57 9.35
C GLN A 68 13.29 -16.50 10.44
N THR A 69 13.50 -15.23 10.12
CA THR A 69 13.34 -14.11 11.08
C THR A 69 11.89 -13.64 11.24
N VAL A 70 10.99 -14.13 10.39
CA VAL A 70 9.57 -13.74 10.38
C VAL A 70 8.72 -14.88 10.94
N GLN A 71 8.00 -14.60 12.04
CA GLN A 71 6.95 -15.49 12.51
C GLN A 71 5.83 -15.53 11.47
N GLN A 72 5.53 -16.70 10.94
CA GLN A 72 4.52 -16.86 9.90
C GLN A 72 3.34 -17.63 10.44
N VAL A 73 2.13 -17.05 10.31
CA VAL A 73 0.87 -17.71 10.64
C VAL A 73 -0.06 -17.64 9.43
N VAL A 74 -0.78 -18.72 9.19
CA VAL A 74 -1.66 -18.84 8.03
C VAL A 74 -3.03 -19.32 8.47
N TYR A 75 -4.04 -18.54 8.14
CA TYR A 75 -5.41 -18.80 8.57
C TYR A 75 -6.35 -18.92 7.39
N ARG A 76 -7.18 -19.94 7.42
CA ARG A 76 -8.32 -20.05 6.51
C ARG A 76 -9.48 -19.26 7.11
N THR A 77 -9.85 -18.16 6.45
CA THR A 77 -10.80 -17.20 7.00
C THR A 77 -11.83 -16.78 5.96
N HIS A 78 -13.11 -16.83 6.34
CA HIS A 78 -14.20 -16.39 5.50
C HIS A 78 -14.07 -14.89 5.17
N SER A 79 -14.34 -14.51 3.92
CA SER A 79 -14.15 -13.14 3.42
C SER A 79 -14.86 -12.06 4.25
N MET A 80 -16.07 -12.34 4.76
CA MET A 80 -16.82 -11.44 5.64
C MET A 80 -16.23 -11.30 7.04
N ASN A 81 -15.39 -12.25 7.47
CA ASN A 81 -14.80 -12.24 8.81
C ASN A 81 -13.40 -11.58 8.83
N LYS A 82 -12.74 -11.47 7.67
CA LYS A 82 -11.36 -10.97 7.57
C LYS A 82 -11.15 -9.61 8.23
N VAL A 83 -12.05 -8.65 8.03
CA VAL A 83 -11.91 -7.31 8.61
C VAL A 83 -12.01 -7.38 10.15
N GLU A 84 -12.87 -8.24 10.69
CA GLU A 84 -12.98 -8.47 12.13
C GLU A 84 -11.70 -9.08 12.71
N VAL A 85 -11.11 -10.06 12.02
CA VAL A 85 -9.85 -10.69 12.39
C VAL A 85 -8.72 -9.68 12.31
N VAL A 86 -8.58 -8.96 11.19
CA VAL A 86 -7.57 -7.89 11.01
C VAL A 86 -7.66 -6.85 12.12
N SER A 87 -8.87 -6.39 12.45
CA SER A 87 -9.07 -5.38 13.49
C SER A 87 -8.59 -5.84 14.88
N ARG A 88 -8.57 -7.14 15.14
CA ARG A 88 -8.00 -7.69 16.37
C ARG A 88 -6.49 -7.80 16.29
N ILE A 89 -5.96 -8.28 15.17
CA ILE A 89 -4.51 -8.34 14.91
C ILE A 89 -3.87 -6.96 15.07
N LEU A 90 -4.54 -5.91 14.59
CA LEU A 90 -4.06 -4.53 14.73
C LEU A 90 -4.05 -4.03 16.19
N GLN A 91 -4.53 -4.81 17.13
CA GLN A 91 -4.49 -4.53 18.56
C GLN A 91 -3.59 -5.51 19.35
N ALA A 92 -2.80 -6.33 18.64
CA ALA A 92 -1.84 -7.25 19.22
C ALA A 92 -0.75 -6.50 20.01
N GLU A 93 -0.23 -7.13 21.06
CA GLU A 93 0.89 -6.60 21.83
C GLU A 93 2.16 -6.54 20.97
N GLY A 94 2.91 -5.46 21.10
CA GLY A 94 4.12 -5.26 20.30
C GLY A 94 3.88 -4.92 18.81
N ARG A 95 2.63 -4.78 18.36
CA ARG A 95 2.33 -4.36 17.01
C ARG A 95 2.72 -2.88 16.81
N GLY A 96 3.59 -2.64 15.84
CA GLY A 96 3.96 -1.33 15.35
C GLY A 96 3.35 -1.07 13.96
N ARG A 97 4.16 -0.52 13.02
CA ARG A 97 3.69 -0.29 11.64
C ARG A 97 3.30 -1.59 10.96
N THR A 98 2.18 -1.56 10.26
CA THR A 98 1.60 -2.74 9.60
C THR A 98 1.34 -2.45 8.13
N ILE A 99 1.78 -3.35 7.25
CA ILE A 99 1.41 -3.32 5.82
C ILE A 99 0.41 -4.44 5.56
N ILE A 100 -0.72 -4.10 4.95
CA ILE A 100 -1.76 -5.04 4.54
C ILE A 100 -1.76 -5.12 3.01
N PHE A 101 -1.47 -6.29 2.47
CA PHE A 101 -1.50 -6.53 1.03
C PHE A 101 -2.86 -7.01 0.56
N ALA A 102 -3.40 -6.35 -0.46
CA ALA A 102 -4.62 -6.72 -1.15
C ALA A 102 -4.35 -6.93 -2.64
N ARG A 103 -4.98 -7.93 -3.24
CA ARG A 103 -4.78 -8.29 -4.65
C ARG A 103 -5.25 -7.20 -5.62
N THR A 104 -6.31 -6.46 -5.25
CA THR A 104 -6.89 -5.44 -6.12
C THR A 104 -6.97 -4.08 -5.45
N LYS A 105 -6.88 -3.01 -6.26
CA LYS A 105 -7.07 -1.63 -5.80
C LYS A 105 -8.41 -1.38 -5.09
N ARG A 106 -9.49 -2.00 -5.57
CA ARG A 106 -10.83 -1.90 -4.96
C ARG A 106 -10.85 -2.53 -3.57
N THR A 107 -10.20 -3.69 -3.41
CA THR A 107 -10.09 -4.34 -2.10
C THR A 107 -9.23 -3.50 -1.17
N ALA A 108 -8.10 -2.95 -1.64
CA ALA A 108 -7.24 -2.10 -0.82
C ALA A 108 -7.98 -0.86 -0.30
N ALA A 109 -8.68 -0.14 -1.16
CA ALA A 109 -9.48 1.02 -0.78
C ALA A 109 -10.56 0.64 0.25
N ARG A 110 -11.36 -0.40 -0.03
CA ARG A 110 -12.43 -0.85 0.86
C ARG A 110 -11.89 -1.25 2.24
N VAL A 111 -10.83 -2.04 2.31
CA VAL A 111 -10.23 -2.48 3.58
C VAL A 111 -9.71 -1.29 4.37
N ALA A 112 -9.06 -0.32 3.71
CA ALA A 112 -8.60 0.90 4.35
C ALA A 112 -9.76 1.71 4.94
N ASP A 113 -10.87 1.87 4.21
CA ASP A 113 -12.05 2.59 4.67
C ASP A 113 -12.75 1.85 5.82
N ASP A 114 -12.89 0.53 5.73
CA ASP A 114 -13.45 -0.31 6.80
C ASP A 114 -12.64 -0.17 8.09
N LEU A 115 -11.31 -0.23 8.02
CA LEU A 115 -10.44 -0.08 9.18
C LEU A 115 -10.49 1.35 9.73
N ARG A 116 -10.54 2.37 8.88
CA ARG A 116 -10.68 3.77 9.29
C ARG A 116 -12.00 3.98 10.04
N SER A 117 -13.11 3.42 9.56
CA SER A 117 -14.40 3.47 10.23
C SER A 117 -14.41 2.81 11.61
N ARG A 118 -13.46 1.91 11.84
CA ARG A 118 -13.23 1.21 13.11
C ARG A 118 -12.25 1.94 14.04
N GLY A 119 -11.70 3.08 13.57
CA GLY A 119 -10.84 3.98 14.36
C GLY A 119 -9.34 3.77 14.18
N PHE A 120 -8.90 2.94 13.21
CA PHE A 120 -7.48 2.74 12.94
C PHE A 120 -6.93 3.82 12.02
N ALA A 121 -5.71 4.29 12.29
CA ALA A 121 -4.99 5.25 11.48
C ALA A 121 -4.48 4.57 10.19
N THR A 122 -5.29 4.61 9.14
CA THR A 122 -5.08 3.80 7.94
C THR A 122 -5.00 4.65 6.68
N ALA A 123 -4.03 4.37 5.82
CA ALA A 123 -3.95 4.89 4.46
C ALA A 123 -4.03 3.77 3.43
N ALA A 124 -4.61 4.07 2.26
CA ALA A 124 -4.58 3.19 1.10
C ALA A 124 -3.46 3.59 0.15
N LEU A 125 -2.84 2.60 -0.53
CA LEU A 125 -1.82 2.82 -1.55
C LEU A 125 -2.09 1.91 -2.75
N HIS A 126 -2.60 2.48 -3.84
CA HIS A 126 -2.94 1.73 -5.06
C HIS A 126 -2.81 2.60 -6.32
N GLY A 127 -2.89 1.96 -7.48
CA GLY A 127 -2.60 2.60 -8.76
C GLY A 127 -3.53 3.74 -9.19
N ASP A 128 -4.72 3.89 -8.56
CA ASP A 128 -5.65 5.00 -8.89
C ASP A 128 -5.30 6.29 -8.14
N LEU A 129 -4.36 6.23 -7.18
CA LEU A 129 -3.90 7.43 -6.50
C LEU A 129 -2.96 8.21 -7.42
N GLY A 130 -3.20 9.52 -7.56
CA GLY A 130 -2.22 10.42 -8.15
C GLY A 130 -0.90 10.41 -7.38
N GLN A 131 0.20 10.79 -8.04
CA GLN A 131 1.54 10.74 -7.44
C GLN A 131 1.62 11.51 -6.11
N GLY A 132 1.01 12.70 -6.02
CA GLY A 132 0.99 13.49 -4.78
C GLY A 132 0.30 12.79 -3.61
N ALA A 133 -0.87 12.17 -3.84
CA ALA A 133 -1.59 11.43 -2.81
C ALA A 133 -0.81 10.18 -2.37
N ARG A 134 -0.12 9.51 -3.31
CA ARG A 134 0.77 8.38 -2.99
C ARG A 134 1.93 8.80 -2.09
N GLU A 135 2.61 9.89 -2.42
CA GLU A 135 3.71 10.43 -1.61
C GLU A 135 3.24 10.88 -0.23
N GLN A 136 2.08 11.51 -0.14
CA GLN A 136 1.47 11.90 1.12
C GLN A 136 1.16 10.69 2.01
N ALA A 137 0.55 9.64 1.47
CA ALA A 137 0.27 8.40 2.20
C ALA A 137 1.55 7.74 2.74
N LEU A 138 2.60 7.65 1.91
CA LEU A 138 3.89 7.11 2.30
C LEU A 138 4.59 7.96 3.35
N ARG A 139 4.54 9.29 3.21
CA ARG A 139 5.10 10.23 4.20
C ARG A 139 4.38 10.10 5.54
N ALA A 140 3.05 10.03 5.53
CA ALA A 140 2.25 9.84 6.74
C ALA A 140 2.59 8.52 7.44
N PHE A 141 2.79 7.44 6.69
CA PHE A 141 3.18 6.14 7.20
C PHE A 141 4.61 6.14 7.77
N ARG A 142 5.59 6.75 7.07
CA ARG A 142 6.96 6.91 7.56
C ARG A 142 7.05 7.73 8.84
N ASN A 143 6.23 8.76 8.96
CA ASN A 143 6.22 9.66 10.12
C ASN A 143 5.34 9.14 11.28
N GLY A 144 4.71 7.96 11.16
CA GLY A 144 3.85 7.40 12.20
C GLY A 144 2.51 8.11 12.38
N LYS A 145 2.14 9.05 11.52
CA LYS A 145 0.79 9.64 11.48
C LYS A 145 -0.27 8.60 11.12
N VAL A 146 0.14 7.61 10.33
CA VAL A 146 -0.62 6.43 9.93
C VAL A 146 0.21 5.22 10.30
N ASP A 147 -0.36 4.26 10.98
CA ASP A 147 0.32 3.04 11.42
C ASP A 147 -0.10 1.79 10.62
N VAL A 148 -1.12 1.92 9.77
CA VAL A 148 -1.60 0.86 8.88
C VAL A 148 -1.62 1.34 7.43
N LEU A 149 -0.86 0.66 6.57
CA LEU A 149 -0.86 0.91 5.12
C LEU A 149 -1.52 -0.27 4.40
N VAL A 150 -2.61 -0.03 3.66
CA VAL A 150 -3.24 -1.05 2.82
C VAL A 150 -2.83 -0.83 1.38
N ALA A 151 -2.11 -1.79 0.80
CA ALA A 151 -1.48 -1.61 -0.51
C ALA A 151 -1.74 -2.77 -1.46
N THR A 152 -1.63 -2.50 -2.76
CA THR A 152 -1.45 -3.53 -3.78
C THR A 152 0.04 -3.77 -4.01
N ASP A 153 0.41 -4.96 -4.52
CA ASP A 153 1.81 -5.31 -4.78
C ASP A 153 2.53 -4.26 -5.62
N VAL A 154 1.93 -3.85 -6.73
CA VAL A 154 2.50 -2.84 -7.64
C VAL A 154 2.74 -1.51 -6.94
N ALA A 155 1.81 -1.09 -6.08
CA ALA A 155 1.94 0.18 -5.38
C ALA A 155 2.90 0.12 -4.19
N ALA A 156 3.08 -1.07 -3.61
CA ALA A 156 3.99 -1.30 -2.50
C ALA A 156 5.45 -1.46 -2.91
N ARG A 157 5.74 -1.52 -4.20
CA ARG A 157 7.12 -1.59 -4.70
C ARG A 157 7.88 -0.31 -4.40
N GLY A 158 9.16 -0.47 -4.08
CA GLY A 158 10.01 0.66 -3.71
C GLY A 158 9.60 1.36 -2.41
N ILE A 159 8.72 0.74 -1.60
CA ILE A 159 8.47 1.22 -0.24
C ILE A 159 9.67 0.84 0.59
N ASP A 160 10.50 1.84 0.85
CA ASP A 160 11.55 1.77 1.84
C ASP A 160 11.04 2.39 3.14
N VAL A 161 10.55 1.54 4.02
CA VAL A 161 10.05 1.92 5.35
C VAL A 161 10.60 0.91 6.34
N ASP A 162 11.34 1.45 7.28
CA ASP A 162 11.82 0.69 8.43
C ASP A 162 10.73 0.51 9.48
N ASP A 163 10.97 -0.38 10.44
CA ASP A 163 10.10 -0.62 11.60
C ASP A 163 8.69 -1.17 11.25
N VAL A 164 8.56 -1.85 10.12
CA VAL A 164 7.36 -2.64 9.84
C VAL A 164 7.42 -3.92 10.67
N THR A 165 6.56 -4.01 11.67
CA THR A 165 6.50 -5.18 12.57
C THR A 165 5.56 -6.27 12.05
N HIS A 166 4.52 -5.88 11.33
CA HIS A 166 3.50 -6.81 10.83
C HIS A 166 3.25 -6.65 9.34
N VAL A 167 3.16 -7.78 8.67
CA VAL A 167 2.67 -7.88 7.29
C VAL A 167 1.42 -8.77 7.28
N ILE A 168 0.35 -8.30 6.67
CA ILE A 168 -0.89 -9.07 6.54
C ILE A 168 -1.20 -9.26 5.05
N ASN A 169 -1.15 -10.49 4.58
CA ASN A 169 -1.69 -10.86 3.28
C ASN A 169 -3.21 -11.01 3.43
N TYR A 170 -3.97 -9.96 3.12
CA TYR A 170 -5.45 -9.97 3.20
C TYR A 170 -6.08 -10.99 2.24
N GLN A 171 -5.39 -11.29 1.17
CA GLN A 171 -5.70 -12.34 0.21
C GLN A 171 -4.44 -13.15 -0.08
N CYS A 172 -4.61 -14.46 -0.29
CA CYS A 172 -3.52 -15.35 -0.64
C CYS A 172 -2.70 -14.78 -1.81
N PRO A 173 -1.36 -14.73 -1.72
CA PRO A 173 -0.50 -14.36 -2.84
C PRO A 173 -0.72 -15.25 -4.07
N GLU A 174 -0.32 -14.78 -5.23
CA GLU A 174 -0.47 -15.54 -6.47
C GLU A 174 0.57 -16.64 -6.61
N ASP A 175 1.78 -16.41 -6.08
CA ASP A 175 2.90 -17.34 -6.11
C ASP A 175 3.83 -17.15 -4.89
N GLU A 176 4.85 -18.02 -4.79
CA GLU A 176 5.84 -18.03 -3.72
C GLU A 176 6.75 -16.78 -3.74
N LYS A 177 7.03 -16.21 -4.90
CA LYS A 177 7.87 -15.01 -5.01
C LYS A 177 7.14 -13.80 -4.42
N ILE A 178 5.88 -13.60 -4.81
CA ILE A 178 5.03 -12.53 -4.24
C ILE A 178 4.90 -12.71 -2.74
N TYR A 179 4.71 -13.95 -2.27
CA TYR A 179 4.66 -14.24 -0.83
C TYR A 179 5.92 -13.76 -0.11
N VAL A 180 7.10 -14.18 -0.57
CA VAL A 180 8.39 -13.81 0.04
C VAL A 180 8.62 -12.29 -0.02
N HIS A 181 8.32 -11.65 -1.15
CA HIS A 181 8.44 -10.21 -1.32
C HIS A 181 7.55 -9.42 -0.36
N ARG A 182 6.33 -9.92 -0.09
CA ARG A 182 5.42 -9.29 0.87
C ARG A 182 5.91 -9.46 2.30
N ILE A 183 6.21 -10.69 2.73
CA ILE A 183 6.66 -10.92 4.11
C ILE A 183 8.02 -10.28 4.39
N GLY A 184 8.89 -10.17 3.37
CA GLY A 184 10.17 -9.47 3.45
C GLY A 184 10.07 -7.95 3.64
N ARG A 185 8.85 -7.38 3.80
CA ARG A 185 8.68 -6.00 4.27
C ARG A 185 8.78 -5.89 5.79
N THR A 186 8.79 -6.99 6.51
CA THR A 186 9.09 -7.06 7.96
C THR A 186 10.32 -7.95 8.21
N GLY A 187 10.78 -8.01 9.43
CA GLY A 187 11.95 -8.84 9.80
C GLY A 187 13.27 -8.35 9.22
N ARG A 188 13.43 -7.06 8.96
CA ARG A 188 14.61 -6.45 8.37
C ARG A 188 15.62 -5.99 9.42
N ALA A 189 16.90 -5.88 9.02
CA ALA A 189 17.98 -5.32 9.84
C ALA A 189 18.14 -6.00 11.22
N GLY A 190 17.92 -7.32 11.30
CA GLY A 190 18.05 -8.08 12.54
C GLY A 190 16.85 -8.01 13.48
N ASN A 191 15.78 -7.32 13.09
CA ASN A 191 14.53 -7.31 13.84
C ASN A 191 13.68 -8.56 13.52
N SER A 192 12.86 -8.98 14.47
CA SER A 192 11.81 -9.99 14.23
C SER A 192 10.58 -9.33 13.62
N GLY A 193 9.81 -10.09 12.84
CA GLY A 193 8.56 -9.64 12.26
C GLY A 193 7.48 -10.70 12.33
N THR A 194 6.23 -10.30 12.13
CA THR A 194 5.08 -11.20 12.07
C THR A 194 4.39 -11.08 10.70
N ALA A 195 4.21 -12.19 10.03
CA ALA A 195 3.46 -12.29 8.78
C ALA A 195 2.20 -13.12 8.99
N VAL A 196 1.05 -12.55 8.70
CA VAL A 196 -0.25 -13.23 8.75
C VAL A 196 -0.79 -13.37 7.35
N THR A 197 -1.17 -14.58 6.95
CA THR A 197 -1.71 -14.82 5.61
C THR A 197 -3.13 -15.39 5.72
N PHE A 198 -4.08 -14.71 5.08
CA PHE A 198 -5.43 -15.23 4.93
C PHE A 198 -5.59 -16.00 3.62
N VAL A 199 -6.11 -17.19 3.75
CA VAL A 199 -6.41 -18.08 2.63
C VAL A 199 -7.92 -18.30 2.59
N ASP A 200 -8.55 -17.92 1.49
CA ASP A 200 -9.95 -18.24 1.23
C ASP A 200 -10.07 -19.73 0.84
N TRP A 201 -11.25 -20.32 0.96
CA TRP A 201 -11.47 -21.73 0.61
C TRP A 201 -11.02 -22.06 -0.81
N ASP A 202 -11.29 -21.17 -1.75
CA ASP A 202 -10.91 -21.35 -3.16
C ASP A 202 -9.39 -21.19 -3.38
N ASP A 203 -8.68 -20.52 -2.48
CA ASP A 203 -7.25 -20.29 -2.56
C ASP A 203 -6.41 -21.40 -1.86
N VAL A 204 -7.02 -22.36 -1.16
CA VAL A 204 -6.31 -23.45 -0.47
C VAL A 204 -5.38 -24.24 -1.41
N PRO A 205 -5.81 -24.64 -2.63
CA PRO A 205 -4.91 -25.32 -3.56
C PRO A 205 -3.68 -24.49 -3.93
N ARG A 206 -3.86 -23.18 -4.13
CA ARG A 206 -2.75 -22.25 -4.41
C ARG A 206 -1.80 -22.15 -3.23
N TRP A 207 -2.35 -22.02 -2.01
CA TRP A 207 -1.53 -21.97 -0.81
C TRP A 207 -0.65 -23.22 -0.65
N ARG A 208 -1.19 -24.42 -0.87
CA ARG A 208 -0.42 -25.68 -0.80
C ARG A 208 0.77 -25.67 -1.77
N ILE A 209 0.61 -25.10 -2.97
CA ILE A 209 1.70 -24.97 -3.94
C ILE A 209 2.78 -24.04 -3.38
N ILE A 210 2.41 -22.87 -2.84
CA ILE A 210 3.32 -21.91 -2.24
C ILE A 210 4.05 -22.55 -1.05
N ALA A 211 3.32 -23.15 -0.12
CA ALA A 211 3.89 -23.77 1.07
C ALA A 211 4.89 -24.86 0.71
N LYS A 212 4.56 -25.73 -0.26
CA LYS A 212 5.44 -26.78 -0.75
C LYS A 212 6.70 -26.22 -1.43
N ALA A 213 6.56 -25.19 -2.26
CA ALA A 213 7.69 -24.55 -2.95
C ALA A 213 8.69 -23.94 -1.97
N LEU A 214 8.21 -23.42 -0.84
CA LEU A 214 9.01 -22.78 0.20
C LEU A 214 9.38 -23.69 1.37
N GLY A 215 8.94 -24.95 1.36
CA GLY A 215 9.17 -25.89 2.46
C GLY A 215 8.52 -25.46 3.78
N LEU A 216 7.41 -24.72 3.73
CA LEU A 216 6.72 -24.27 4.94
C LEU A 216 5.95 -25.42 5.59
N PRO A 217 5.98 -25.56 6.93
CA PRO A 217 5.29 -26.64 7.63
C PRO A 217 3.77 -26.45 7.71
N ILE A 218 3.22 -25.38 7.11
CA ILE A 218 1.81 -24.99 7.22
C ILE A 218 1.13 -25.21 5.87
N GLU A 219 0.94 -26.48 5.47
CA GLU A 219 0.25 -26.81 4.20
C GLU A 219 -1.28 -26.64 4.32
N GLU A 220 -1.85 -26.92 5.48
CA GLU A 220 -3.28 -26.80 5.77
C GLU A 220 -3.55 -25.64 6.73
N PRO A 221 -4.04 -24.50 6.22
CA PRO A 221 -4.38 -23.36 7.07
C PRO A 221 -5.52 -23.70 8.03
N VAL A 222 -5.34 -23.33 9.30
CA VAL A 222 -6.36 -23.52 10.33
C VAL A 222 -7.56 -22.63 10.07
N GLU A 223 -8.76 -23.19 10.17
CA GLU A 223 -9.99 -22.40 10.08
C GLU A 223 -10.11 -21.43 11.26
N THR A 224 -10.21 -20.14 10.95
CA THR A 224 -10.08 -19.08 11.95
C THR A 224 -11.17 -18.05 11.80
N TYR A 225 -11.84 -17.78 12.89
CA TYR A 225 -12.79 -16.69 13.05
C TYR A 225 -12.25 -15.66 14.06
N HIS A 226 -12.87 -14.50 14.10
CA HIS A 226 -12.51 -13.44 15.05
C HIS A 226 -12.72 -13.82 16.53
N THR A 227 -13.34 -14.95 16.81
CA THR A 227 -13.58 -15.51 18.15
C THR A 227 -12.71 -16.74 18.45
N SER A 228 -11.89 -17.19 17.51
CA SER A 228 -11.04 -18.37 17.68
C SER A 228 -9.95 -18.12 18.71
N GLU A 229 -9.83 -18.98 19.72
CA GLU A 229 -8.87 -18.84 20.82
C GLU A 229 -7.42 -18.79 20.32
N HIS A 230 -7.08 -19.64 19.35
CA HIS A 230 -5.73 -19.67 18.77
C HIS A 230 -5.33 -18.36 18.10
N LEU A 231 -6.28 -17.58 17.56
CA LEU A 231 -5.98 -16.25 17.01
C LEU A 231 -5.38 -15.32 18.05
N PHE A 232 -5.90 -15.37 19.27
CA PHE A 232 -5.46 -14.52 20.38
C PHE A 232 -4.12 -15.00 20.94
N SER A 233 -3.95 -16.32 21.11
CA SER A 233 -2.70 -16.91 21.64
C SER A 233 -1.55 -16.78 20.65
N ASP A 234 -1.76 -17.08 19.36
CA ASP A 234 -0.70 -17.08 18.35
C ASP A 234 -0.10 -15.68 18.10
N LEU A 235 -0.92 -14.64 18.24
CA LEU A 235 -0.57 -13.26 17.90
C LEU A 235 -0.54 -12.32 19.11
N SER A 236 -0.57 -12.86 20.34
CA SER A 236 -0.55 -12.06 21.58
C SER A 236 -1.61 -10.95 21.58
N ILE A 237 -2.82 -11.30 21.17
CA ILE A 237 -3.94 -10.35 21.14
C ILE A 237 -4.62 -10.36 22.49
N PRO A 238 -4.83 -9.20 23.17
CA PRO A 238 -5.55 -9.17 24.44
C PRO A 238 -6.99 -9.66 24.32
N GLU A 239 -7.45 -10.52 25.22
CA GLU A 239 -8.78 -11.19 25.15
C GLU A 239 -9.97 -10.24 25.03
N LYS A 240 -9.86 -9.03 25.55
CA LYS A 240 -10.97 -8.06 25.62
C LYS A 240 -11.06 -7.14 24.40
N VAL A 241 -10.19 -7.29 23.38
CA VAL A 241 -10.25 -6.44 22.20
C VAL A 241 -11.44 -6.80 21.31
N THR A 242 -12.05 -5.77 20.78
CA THR A 242 -13.16 -5.90 19.82
C THR A 242 -12.70 -5.56 18.40
N GLY A 243 -13.57 -5.72 17.44
CA GLY A 243 -13.30 -5.31 16.04
C GLY A 243 -13.24 -3.79 15.84
N ARG A 244 -13.18 -2.98 16.89
CA ARG A 244 -13.07 -1.52 16.83
C ARG A 244 -12.09 -1.02 17.86
N LEU A 245 -11.30 -0.03 17.49
CA LEU A 245 -10.38 0.62 18.40
C LEU A 245 -11.18 1.44 19.43
N PRO A 246 -10.90 1.30 20.73
CA PRO A 246 -11.54 2.12 21.77
C PRO A 246 -11.33 3.62 21.52
N ARG A 247 -12.33 4.46 21.83
CA ARG A 247 -12.28 5.89 21.55
C ARG A 247 -11.04 6.60 22.07
N HIS A 248 -10.59 6.25 23.27
CA HIS A 248 -9.40 6.85 23.91
C HIS A 248 -8.07 6.46 23.22
N LYS A 249 -8.07 5.43 22.36
CA LYS A 249 -6.89 4.99 21.59
C LYS A 249 -6.93 5.49 20.12
N ARG A 250 -8.00 6.17 19.71
CA ARG A 250 -8.13 6.70 18.36
C ARG A 250 -7.31 7.98 18.25
N THR A 251 -6.25 7.94 17.48
CA THR A 251 -5.39 9.11 17.21
C THR A 251 -5.98 10.05 16.16
N LEU A 252 -7.13 9.70 15.58
CA LEU A 252 -7.72 10.33 14.39
C LEU A 252 -8.95 11.18 14.66
N GLU A 253 -9.26 11.55 15.90
CA GLU A 253 -10.14 12.70 16.11
C GLU A 253 -9.36 13.96 15.75
N GLY A 254 -9.41 14.37 14.47
CA GLY A 254 -8.84 15.63 14.01
C GLY A 254 -7.67 15.56 13.04
N LEU A 255 -7.58 14.56 12.17
CA LEU A 255 -7.07 14.84 10.84
C LEU A 255 -8.17 15.63 10.10
N ASP A 256 -8.40 16.86 10.52
CA ASP A 256 -8.75 17.90 9.57
C ASP A 256 -7.74 17.76 8.44
N ALA A 257 -8.22 17.62 7.21
CA ALA A 257 -7.35 17.64 6.06
C ALA A 257 -6.35 18.77 6.31
N GLU A 258 -5.06 18.43 6.53
CA GLU A 258 -4.03 19.45 6.45
C GLU A 258 -4.35 20.11 5.13
N GLU A 259 -4.75 21.40 5.18
CA GLU A 259 -4.88 22.21 3.99
C GLU A 259 -3.62 21.90 3.21
N ILE A 260 -3.80 21.37 2.00
CA ILE A 260 -2.68 21.13 1.11
C ILE A 260 -1.97 22.47 1.09
N GLU A 261 -0.82 22.59 1.76
CA GLU A 261 0.08 23.69 1.49
C GLU A 261 0.28 23.62 0.00
N ASP A 262 -0.40 24.53 -0.67
CA ASP A 262 -0.25 24.74 -2.11
C ASP A 262 1.24 25.01 -2.30
N LEU A 263 1.99 23.95 -2.62
CA LEU A 263 3.37 24.05 -3.05
C LEU A 263 3.32 24.72 -4.41
N GLY A 264 3.02 26.05 -4.36
CA GLY A 264 2.79 26.97 -5.42
C GLY A 264 3.29 26.44 -6.75
N GLU A 265 2.37 26.13 -7.65
CA GLU A 265 2.70 26.03 -9.06
C GLU A 265 3.45 27.31 -9.42
N THR A 266 4.75 27.20 -9.57
CA THR A 266 5.60 28.24 -10.12
C THR A 266 5.15 28.49 -11.56
N GLY A 267 4.28 29.51 -11.75
CA GLY A 267 3.97 29.92 -13.10
C GLY A 267 2.63 30.61 -13.31
N ARG A 268 2.43 31.80 -12.72
CA ARG A 268 1.86 32.97 -13.41
C ARG A 268 1.88 34.17 -12.49
N ARG A 269 2.81 35.07 -12.71
CA ARG A 269 2.80 36.41 -12.16
C ARG A 269 1.50 37.12 -12.56
N GLY A 270 0.53 37.17 -11.68
CA GLY A 270 -0.65 38.01 -11.78
C GLY A 270 -0.25 39.48 -11.62
N ARG A 271 -0.52 40.23 -12.66
CA ARG A 271 -0.34 41.68 -12.82
C ARG A 271 -1.12 42.41 -11.72
N LYS A 272 -0.42 43.11 -10.80
CA LYS A 272 -1.00 44.07 -9.86
C LYS A 272 -1.72 45.17 -10.65
N GLN A 273 -3.03 45.28 -10.47
CA GLN A 273 -3.77 46.50 -10.75
C GLN A 273 -3.83 47.35 -9.47
N SER A 274 -3.17 48.45 -9.55
CA SER A 274 -3.16 49.53 -8.51
C SER A 274 -4.54 50.18 -8.42
N GLY A 275 -5.00 50.32 -7.18
CA GLY A 275 -6.24 50.98 -6.86
C GLY A 275 -6.24 52.48 -7.11
N ARG A 276 -7.40 53.00 -7.39
CA ARG A 276 -7.71 54.43 -7.19
C ARG A 276 -8.98 54.56 -6.37
N GLN A 277 -8.83 55.21 -5.23
CA GLN A 277 -9.90 55.70 -4.35
C GLN A 277 -10.71 56.82 -5.00
N GLY A 278 -11.96 56.91 -4.62
CA GLY A 278 -12.85 58.05 -4.81
C GLY A 278 -14.27 57.56 -4.71
N GLY A 279 -15.00 57.75 -3.80
CA GLY A 279 -15.50 58.84 -3.01
C GLY A 279 -16.97 59.11 -3.34
N ALA A 280 -17.80 58.83 -2.37
CA ALA A 280 -18.99 59.57 -1.99
C ALA A 280 -20.36 59.49 -2.72
N ARG A 281 -21.34 59.15 -1.93
CA ARG A 281 -22.63 59.80 -1.70
C ARG A 281 -23.92 59.37 -2.42
N TRP A 282 -24.85 58.88 -1.56
CA TRP A 282 -26.29 59.20 -1.45
C TRP A 282 -27.19 59.05 -2.68
N ALA A 283 -28.21 58.18 -2.64
CA ALA A 283 -29.58 58.61 -2.40
C ALA A 283 -30.59 57.46 -2.50
N ARG A 284 -31.44 57.40 -1.54
CA ARG A 284 -32.72 56.71 -1.38
C ARG A 284 -33.68 57.08 -2.52
N ARG A 285 -34.49 56.10 -3.03
CA ARG A 285 -35.92 56.24 -3.21
C ARG A 285 -36.59 55.00 -3.78
N GLN A 286 -37.48 54.45 -3.00
CA GLN A 286 -38.89 54.09 -3.27
C GLN A 286 -39.23 53.18 -4.46
N GLN A 287 -39.86 52.06 -4.09
CA GLN A 287 -40.85 51.33 -4.87
C GLN A 287 -42.02 52.19 -5.26
N PRO A 288 -42.87 51.88 -6.26
CA PRO A 288 -43.95 50.93 -6.04
C PRO A 288 -44.40 50.05 -7.27
N ALA A 289 -45.07 48.93 -6.90
CA ALA A 289 -46.29 48.35 -7.43
C ALA A 289 -46.42 47.81 -8.86
N GLU A 290 -46.84 46.55 -8.84
CA GLU A 290 -47.52 45.77 -9.91
C GLU A 290 -48.69 46.50 -10.62
N PRO A 291 -49.24 46.00 -11.78
CA PRO A 291 -50.07 44.81 -11.76
C PRO A 291 -50.14 43.93 -13.06
N ARG A 292 -50.50 42.65 -12.84
CA ARG A 292 -51.45 41.74 -13.56
C ARG A 292 -51.77 41.95 -15.05
N GLN A 293 -51.75 40.91 -15.82
CA GLN A 293 -52.90 40.19 -16.49
C GLN A 293 -52.33 39.23 -17.55
N GLN A 294 -52.65 37.93 -17.42
CA GLN A 294 -53.72 37.19 -18.18
C GLN A 294 -53.40 37.08 -19.68
N GLY A 295 -53.20 35.91 -20.20
CA GLY A 295 -54.24 35.13 -20.77
C GLY A 295 -53.77 34.28 -21.95
N HIS A 296 -54.20 33.06 -21.93
CA HIS A 296 -54.71 32.23 -23.03
C HIS A 296 -53.80 31.62 -24.10
N GLN A 297 -53.77 30.31 -24.01
CA GLN A 297 -54.34 29.29 -24.96
C GLN A 297 -53.53 28.92 -26.21
N ALA A 298 -53.24 27.65 -26.21
CA ALA A 298 -53.64 26.62 -27.18
C ALA A 298 -52.81 26.52 -28.48
N ARG A 299 -52.09 25.54 -28.67
CA ARG A 299 -52.37 24.29 -29.39
C ARG A 299 -51.28 23.29 -29.15
#